data_c5b4752b782619e6c6e49f9f18ee2e7e
#
_entry.id   c5b4752b782619e6c6e49f9f18ee2e7e
#
_cell.length_a   1.000
_cell.length_b   1.000
_cell.length_c   1.000
_cell.angle_alpha   90.00
_cell.angle_beta   90.00
_cell.angle_gamma   90.00
#
_symmetry.space_group_name_H-M   'P 1'
#
loop_
_entity.id
_entity.type
_entity.pdbx_description
1 polymer ?
#
loop_
_entity_poly.entity_id
_entity_poly.type
_entity_poly.pdbx_seq_one_letter_code
_entity_poly.pdbx_strand_id
1 'polypeptide(L)'
;MCCQFRPAAIFLTFYTCIFSVASGQASPLVPRVQELLDHAVTRDGPGVAVLIANGDHVAFSAARGSADIELGVALSPGQVFRIASVTKMFTAAMVLKLAGLGKLSIDDTLSKYLADFPGADQISLRQLLNHTSGVSDLVRDVQPGFSRRDVDTAALIAEIRKRPADFPPGSRWAYSNAGYILLGAVIEKVTGKSWHAAMQEDLFGATGLKRTRFGSHSALIAGRVAGYTTDAQTQRVDNAQFINSAAVSAAGGLVSDADDLWHWMRALAEGRVIGRDGFRQMIAPTPDLPGVATAYGYGMGMYLWHVRGSTMVGHTGQINGFASFVGYLPAQQATIVVLANDDNFDARTFGKRLAAIVLGEPFPGAGRRARDRRDRAGLAGSLSRQRRRRRNAFDRGSSNLRAAWQRQGDPAADDVRPKTSFRAG
;
A
#
# COMPACT_ATOMS: atom_id res chain seq x y z
N MET A 1 -62.58 -42.24 -70.82
CA MET A 1 -61.51 -42.37 -69.80
C MET A 1 -61.24 -40.99 -69.26
N CYS A 2 -61.81 -40.66 -68.10
CA CYS A 2 -61.67 -39.36 -67.43
C CYS A 2 -60.52 -39.43 -66.48
N CYS A 3 -59.49 -38.59 -66.67
CA CYS A 3 -58.44 -38.34 -65.67
C CYS A 3 -58.81 -37.08 -64.87
N GLN A 4 -59.15 -37.28 -63.63
CA GLN A 4 -59.36 -36.17 -62.68
C GLN A 4 -58.03 -35.73 -62.10
N PHE A 5 -57.62 -34.46 -62.33
CA PHE A 5 -56.56 -33.81 -61.66
C PHE A 5 -57.03 -33.22 -60.29
N ARG A 6 -56.39 -33.64 -59.19
CA ARG A 6 -56.55 -33.03 -57.85
C ARG A 6 -55.45 -31.96 -57.65
N PRO A 7 -55.77 -30.74 -57.18
CA PRO A 7 -54.74 -29.76 -56.82
C PRO A 7 -54.23 -30.09 -55.45
N ALA A 8 -52.90 -30.14 -55.37
CA ALA A 8 -52.17 -30.21 -54.08
C ALA A 8 -52.02 -28.80 -53.47
N ALA A 9 -52.57 -28.63 -52.28
CA ALA A 9 -52.47 -27.41 -51.52
C ALA A 9 -51.04 -27.38 -50.80
N ILE A 10 -50.20 -26.42 -51.21
CA ILE A 10 -48.94 -26.17 -50.59
C ILE A 10 -49.17 -25.26 -49.37
N PHE A 11 -49.03 -25.79 -48.16
CA PHE A 11 -49.01 -25.01 -46.93
C PHE A 11 -47.62 -24.39 -46.78
N LEU A 12 -47.48 -23.06 -46.96
CA LEU A 12 -46.28 -22.28 -46.68
C LEU A 12 -46.31 -21.93 -45.19
N THR A 13 -45.50 -22.65 -44.38
CA THR A 13 -45.33 -22.34 -42.96
C THR A 13 -44.34 -21.20 -42.85
N PHE A 14 -44.79 -20.00 -42.52
CA PHE A 14 -43.95 -18.87 -42.17
C PHE A 14 -43.35 -19.11 -40.79
N TYR A 15 -42.07 -19.41 -40.72
CA TYR A 15 -41.28 -19.39 -39.50
C TYR A 15 -40.94 -17.92 -39.19
N THR A 16 -41.69 -17.30 -38.29
CA THR A 16 -41.34 -16.00 -37.70
C THR A 16 -40.19 -16.22 -36.72
N CYS A 17 -38.95 -15.93 -37.16
CA CYS A 17 -37.81 -15.78 -36.25
C CYS A 17 -38.04 -14.54 -35.39
N ILE A 18 -38.48 -14.72 -34.16
CA ILE A 18 -38.48 -13.68 -33.14
C ILE A 18 -37.02 -13.49 -32.73
N PHE A 19 -36.36 -12.49 -33.32
CA PHE A 19 -35.11 -11.97 -32.77
C PHE A 19 -35.44 -11.32 -31.42
N SER A 20 -35.21 -12.03 -30.31
CA SER A 20 -35.13 -11.42 -29.00
C SER A 20 -33.91 -10.51 -29.01
N VAL A 21 -34.12 -9.22 -29.21
CA VAL A 21 -33.14 -8.20 -28.87
C VAL A 21 -32.99 -8.28 -27.36
N ALA A 22 -31.97 -8.97 -26.90
CA ALA A 22 -31.55 -8.88 -25.52
C ALA A 22 -31.21 -7.40 -25.25
N SER A 23 -32.16 -6.68 -24.65
CA SER A 23 -31.93 -5.37 -24.07
C SER A 23 -30.79 -5.57 -23.07
N GLY A 24 -29.57 -5.19 -23.44
CA GLY A 24 -28.45 -5.14 -22.54
C GLY A 24 -28.81 -4.19 -21.39
N GLN A 25 -29.37 -4.73 -20.31
CA GLN A 25 -29.49 -3.99 -19.08
C GLN A 25 -28.06 -3.62 -18.70
N ALA A 26 -27.76 -2.30 -18.73
CA ALA A 26 -26.49 -1.78 -18.25
C ALA A 26 -26.20 -2.42 -16.90
N SER A 27 -25.03 -3.02 -16.76
CA SER A 27 -24.61 -3.67 -15.51
C SER A 27 -24.94 -2.74 -14.35
N PRO A 28 -25.61 -3.18 -13.28
CA PRO A 28 -25.94 -2.33 -12.13
C PRO A 28 -24.70 -1.80 -11.41
N LEU A 29 -23.51 -2.21 -11.83
CA LEU A 29 -22.21 -1.80 -11.29
C LEU A 29 -21.96 -0.30 -11.52
N VAL A 30 -22.06 0.18 -12.76
CA VAL A 30 -21.68 1.56 -13.12
C VAL A 30 -22.44 2.62 -12.33
N PRO A 31 -23.80 2.63 -12.29
CA PRO A 31 -24.54 3.61 -11.49
C PRO A 31 -24.20 3.57 -9.99
N ARG A 32 -24.00 2.38 -9.42
CA ARG A 32 -23.68 2.22 -7.99
C ARG A 32 -22.29 2.73 -7.63
N VAL A 33 -21.31 2.50 -8.52
CA VAL A 33 -19.96 3.01 -8.34
C VAL A 33 -19.93 4.52 -8.49
N GLN A 34 -20.64 5.06 -9.49
CA GLN A 34 -20.76 6.50 -9.70
C GLN A 34 -21.41 7.19 -8.50
N GLU A 35 -22.54 6.66 -8.01
CA GLU A 35 -23.21 7.18 -6.81
C GLU A 35 -22.25 7.18 -5.58
N LEU A 36 -21.50 6.08 -5.38
CA LEU A 36 -20.55 6.00 -4.27
C LEU A 36 -19.45 7.05 -4.39
N LEU A 37 -18.91 7.28 -5.60
CA LEU A 37 -17.90 8.30 -5.88
C LEU A 37 -18.44 9.71 -5.67
N ASP A 38 -19.66 9.99 -6.16
CA ASP A 38 -20.31 11.30 -6.05
C ASP A 38 -20.61 11.70 -4.60
N HIS A 39 -20.93 10.72 -3.75
CA HIS A 39 -21.14 10.95 -2.33
C HIS A 39 -19.86 11.10 -1.51
N ALA A 40 -18.76 10.50 -1.98
CA ALA A 40 -17.51 10.48 -1.22
C ALA A 40 -16.61 11.69 -1.50
N VAL A 41 -16.73 12.31 -2.67
CA VAL A 41 -15.81 13.32 -3.19
C VAL A 41 -16.56 14.56 -3.64
N THR A 42 -16.16 15.74 -3.17
CA THR A 42 -16.68 17.03 -3.65
C THR A 42 -16.05 17.40 -4.99
N ARG A 43 -16.67 18.29 -5.76
CA ARG A 43 -16.13 18.71 -7.07
C ARG A 43 -14.90 19.60 -6.94
N ASP A 44 -14.90 20.46 -5.94
CA ASP A 44 -13.90 21.54 -5.77
C ASP A 44 -12.82 21.20 -4.74
N GLY A 45 -12.90 20.01 -4.14
CA GLY A 45 -11.92 19.51 -3.16
C GLY A 45 -10.89 18.58 -3.79
N PRO A 46 -10.02 17.98 -2.96
CA PRO A 46 -9.12 16.91 -3.39
C PRO A 46 -9.88 15.79 -4.10
N GLY A 47 -9.23 15.17 -5.07
CA GLY A 47 -9.91 14.25 -5.96
C GLY A 47 -9.59 12.76 -5.71
N VAL A 48 -10.42 11.91 -6.30
CA VAL A 48 -10.27 10.46 -6.31
C VAL A 48 -10.46 9.93 -7.73
N ALA A 49 -9.49 9.13 -8.19
CA ALA A 49 -9.60 8.34 -9.41
C ALA A 49 -9.92 6.89 -9.05
N VAL A 50 -10.85 6.28 -9.78
CA VAL A 50 -11.31 4.90 -9.60
C VAL A 50 -11.22 4.16 -10.91
N LEU A 51 -10.67 2.94 -10.88
CA LEU A 51 -10.73 2.00 -11.99
C LEU A 51 -11.20 0.64 -11.46
N ILE A 52 -12.15 0.03 -12.16
CA ILE A 52 -12.59 -1.34 -11.95
C ILE A 52 -12.50 -2.07 -13.28
N ALA A 53 -11.76 -3.17 -13.30
CA ALA A 53 -11.61 -4.01 -14.49
C ALA A 53 -11.86 -5.48 -14.15
N ASN A 54 -12.33 -6.24 -15.13
CA ASN A 54 -12.50 -7.70 -15.06
C ASN A 54 -11.67 -8.31 -16.21
N GLY A 55 -10.64 -9.06 -15.88
CA GLY A 55 -9.67 -9.54 -16.86
C GLY A 55 -9.05 -8.39 -17.65
N ASP A 56 -9.28 -8.38 -18.97
CA ASP A 56 -8.80 -7.36 -19.91
C ASP A 56 -9.83 -6.26 -20.22
N HIS A 57 -10.99 -6.29 -19.58
CA HIS A 57 -12.06 -5.33 -19.80
C HIS A 57 -12.18 -4.33 -18.64
N VAL A 58 -12.06 -3.03 -18.94
CA VAL A 58 -12.37 -1.95 -18.00
C VAL A 58 -13.87 -1.77 -17.90
N ALA A 59 -14.45 -2.13 -16.75
CA ALA A 59 -15.87 -2.00 -16.48
C ALA A 59 -16.25 -0.58 -15.98
N PHE A 60 -15.31 0.12 -15.35
CA PHE A 60 -15.51 1.48 -14.86
C PHE A 60 -14.17 2.20 -14.77
N SER A 61 -14.10 3.44 -15.25
CA SER A 61 -12.95 4.34 -15.05
C SER A 61 -13.47 5.77 -14.98
N ALA A 62 -13.32 6.41 -13.83
CA ALA A 62 -13.75 7.78 -13.61
C ALA A 62 -12.90 8.47 -12.54
N ALA A 63 -12.93 9.79 -12.53
CA ALA A 63 -12.33 10.61 -11.50
C ALA A 63 -13.30 11.73 -11.09
N ARG A 64 -13.14 12.23 -9.86
CA ARG A 64 -13.92 13.34 -9.32
C ARG A 64 -13.04 14.16 -8.38
N GLY A 65 -13.28 15.47 -8.35
CA GLY A 65 -12.51 16.44 -7.59
C GLY A 65 -11.42 17.10 -8.42
N SER A 66 -10.45 17.73 -7.78
CA SER A 66 -9.38 18.51 -8.39
C SER A 66 -8.05 17.76 -8.34
N ALA A 67 -7.30 17.84 -9.44
CA ALA A 67 -5.90 17.43 -9.52
C ALA A 67 -4.98 18.48 -8.89
N ASP A 68 -5.36 19.74 -9.05
CA ASP A 68 -4.72 20.91 -8.46
C ASP A 68 -5.82 21.92 -8.14
N ILE A 69 -6.04 22.18 -6.86
CA ILE A 69 -7.09 23.08 -6.38
C ILE A 69 -6.71 24.54 -6.69
N GLU A 70 -5.44 24.87 -6.49
CA GLU A 70 -4.95 26.25 -6.63
C GLU A 70 -4.97 26.71 -8.09
N LEU A 71 -4.71 25.79 -9.02
CA LEU A 71 -4.76 26.04 -10.45
C LEU A 71 -6.15 25.78 -11.07
N GLY A 72 -7.10 25.26 -10.31
CA GLY A 72 -8.43 24.91 -10.81
C GLY A 72 -8.43 23.74 -11.80
N VAL A 73 -7.45 22.85 -11.74
CA VAL A 73 -7.34 21.72 -12.66
C VAL A 73 -8.18 20.56 -12.18
N ALA A 74 -9.20 20.17 -12.95
CA ALA A 74 -10.02 19.00 -12.64
C ALA A 74 -9.20 17.69 -12.72
N LEU A 75 -9.53 16.74 -11.84
CA LEU A 75 -8.92 15.42 -11.86
C LEU A 75 -9.45 14.57 -13.03
N SER A 76 -8.55 13.84 -13.69
CA SER A 76 -8.87 12.85 -14.72
C SER A 76 -8.26 11.48 -14.37
N PRO A 77 -8.82 10.35 -14.89
CA PRO A 77 -8.39 9.00 -14.52
C PRO A 77 -6.92 8.68 -14.80
N GLY A 78 -6.35 9.21 -15.90
CA GLY A 78 -4.97 8.94 -16.34
C GLY A 78 -3.90 9.81 -15.69
N GLN A 79 -4.23 10.58 -14.64
CA GLN A 79 -3.25 11.39 -13.92
C GLN A 79 -2.45 10.55 -12.93
N VAL A 80 -1.22 11.04 -12.62
CA VAL A 80 -0.21 10.29 -11.87
C VAL A 80 -0.22 10.70 -10.40
N PHE A 81 -0.33 9.70 -9.54
CA PHE A 81 -0.35 9.83 -8.08
C PHE A 81 0.90 9.24 -7.43
N ARG A 82 1.25 9.68 -6.26
CA ARG A 82 2.14 8.94 -5.36
C ARG A 82 1.37 7.74 -4.81
N ILE A 83 1.87 6.52 -5.08
CA ILE A 83 1.16 5.29 -4.68
C ILE A 83 1.60 4.75 -3.32
N ALA A 84 2.55 5.43 -2.67
CA ALA A 84 3.03 5.09 -1.33
C ALA A 84 3.33 3.58 -1.21
N SER A 85 2.83 2.93 -0.14
CA SER A 85 3.14 1.52 0.16
C SER A 85 2.65 0.50 -0.86
N VAL A 86 1.84 0.88 -1.86
CA VAL A 86 1.58 0.02 -3.03
C VAL A 86 2.90 -0.31 -3.77
N THR A 87 3.95 0.52 -3.63
CA THR A 87 5.32 0.25 -4.08
C THR A 87 5.83 -1.12 -3.61
N LYS A 88 5.43 -1.58 -2.42
CA LYS A 88 5.89 -2.85 -1.86
C LYS A 88 5.54 -4.07 -2.71
N MET A 89 4.44 -4.01 -3.44
CA MET A 89 4.06 -5.06 -4.39
C MET A 89 5.12 -5.22 -5.48
N PHE A 90 5.66 -4.12 -5.98
CA PHE A 90 6.72 -4.10 -7.00
C PHE A 90 8.06 -4.55 -6.41
N THR A 91 8.40 -4.09 -5.21
CA THR A 91 9.63 -4.50 -4.53
C THR A 91 9.64 -6.01 -4.25
N ALA A 92 8.55 -6.55 -3.73
CA ALA A 92 8.41 -7.98 -3.49
C ALA A 92 8.50 -8.79 -4.80
N ALA A 93 7.81 -8.34 -5.85
CA ALA A 93 7.87 -8.99 -7.16
C ALA A 93 9.28 -8.96 -7.76
N MET A 94 10.04 -7.85 -7.57
CA MET A 94 11.43 -7.77 -8.05
C MET A 94 12.33 -8.77 -7.32
N VAL A 95 12.20 -8.89 -6.00
CA VAL A 95 12.96 -9.88 -5.22
C VAL A 95 12.59 -11.30 -5.64
N LEU A 96 11.31 -11.60 -5.81
CA LEU A 96 10.85 -12.93 -6.29
C LEU A 96 11.29 -13.23 -7.72
N LYS A 97 11.35 -12.22 -8.59
CA LYS A 97 11.90 -12.38 -9.95
C LYS A 97 13.39 -12.72 -9.92
N LEU A 98 14.16 -12.00 -9.10
CA LEU A 98 15.59 -12.30 -8.91
C LEU A 98 15.80 -13.71 -8.33
N ALA A 99 14.92 -14.15 -7.42
CA ALA A 99 14.94 -15.51 -6.90
C ALA A 99 14.64 -16.55 -7.99
N GLY A 100 13.62 -16.31 -8.82
CA GLY A 100 13.28 -17.17 -9.95
C GLY A 100 14.39 -17.27 -11.01
N LEU A 101 15.24 -16.23 -11.10
CA LEU A 101 16.44 -16.22 -11.95
C LEU A 101 17.69 -16.85 -11.28
N GLY A 102 17.57 -17.36 -10.06
CA GLY A 102 18.69 -17.94 -9.30
C GLY A 102 19.74 -16.93 -8.82
N LYS A 103 19.46 -15.63 -8.89
CA LYS A 103 20.38 -14.55 -8.47
C LYS A 103 20.42 -14.37 -6.95
N LEU A 104 19.39 -14.79 -6.26
CA LEU A 104 19.28 -14.83 -4.79
C LEU A 104 18.31 -15.95 -4.37
N SER A 105 18.25 -16.26 -3.07
CA SER A 105 17.15 -17.02 -2.48
C SER A 105 16.41 -16.14 -1.47
N ILE A 106 15.08 -16.23 -1.40
CA ILE A 106 14.33 -15.52 -0.36
C ILE A 106 14.62 -16.06 1.05
N ASP A 107 15.23 -17.25 1.14
CA ASP A 107 15.69 -17.85 2.39
C ASP A 107 17.17 -17.51 2.70
N ASP A 108 17.86 -16.79 1.81
CA ASP A 108 19.17 -16.21 2.14
C ASP A 108 19.06 -15.26 3.34
N THR A 109 20.09 -15.27 4.19
CA THR A 109 20.21 -14.29 5.25
C THR A 109 20.62 -12.92 4.69
N LEU A 110 20.16 -11.87 5.36
CA LEU A 110 20.50 -10.48 4.98
C LEU A 110 22.01 -10.25 4.96
N SER A 111 22.77 -10.94 5.82
CA SER A 111 24.24 -10.83 5.90
C SER A 111 24.96 -11.15 4.59
N LYS A 112 24.38 -11.97 3.72
CA LYS A 112 24.93 -12.24 2.37
C LYS A 112 25.02 -10.97 1.52
N TYR A 113 24.19 -9.99 1.77
CA TYR A 113 24.06 -8.75 0.99
C TYR A 113 24.51 -7.51 1.76
N LEU A 114 24.23 -7.46 3.05
CA LEU A 114 24.50 -6.36 3.96
C LEU A 114 25.17 -6.90 5.24
N ALA A 115 26.42 -7.37 5.11
CA ALA A 115 27.15 -8.10 6.17
C ALA A 115 27.25 -7.31 7.48
N ASP A 116 27.39 -5.97 7.38
CA ASP A 116 27.54 -5.11 8.55
C ASP A 116 26.22 -4.68 9.20
N PHE A 117 25.06 -5.18 8.73
CA PHE A 117 23.78 -4.81 9.34
C PHE A 117 23.57 -5.62 10.64
N PRO A 118 23.17 -4.98 11.77
CA PRO A 118 23.00 -5.67 13.05
C PRO A 118 21.99 -6.82 12.96
N GLY A 119 22.40 -8.02 13.37
CA GLY A 119 21.56 -9.22 13.33
C GLY A 119 21.25 -9.77 11.93
N ALA A 120 21.97 -9.32 10.91
CA ALA A 120 21.74 -9.72 9.52
C ALA A 120 21.86 -11.22 9.26
N ASP A 121 22.62 -11.93 10.07
CA ASP A 121 22.80 -13.39 10.05
C ASP A 121 21.56 -14.17 10.50
N GLN A 122 20.65 -13.52 11.24
CA GLN A 122 19.41 -14.10 11.75
C GLN A 122 18.17 -13.67 10.96
N ILE A 123 18.29 -12.70 10.06
CA ILE A 123 17.20 -12.13 9.28
C ILE A 123 17.23 -12.72 7.87
N SER A 124 16.18 -13.41 7.44
CA SER A 124 16.02 -13.85 6.06
C SER A 124 15.32 -12.78 5.20
N LEU A 125 15.53 -12.82 3.86
CA LEU A 125 14.80 -11.95 2.94
C LEU A 125 13.28 -12.22 2.99
N ARG A 126 12.87 -13.47 3.23
CA ARG A 126 11.46 -13.86 3.46
C ARG A 126 10.86 -13.09 4.64
N GLN A 127 11.59 -12.97 5.73
CA GLN A 127 11.12 -12.25 6.92
C GLN A 127 11.02 -10.73 6.70
N LEU A 128 11.86 -10.16 5.83
CA LEU A 128 11.71 -8.77 5.40
C LEU A 128 10.47 -8.59 4.51
N LEU A 129 10.24 -9.52 3.55
CA LEU A 129 9.11 -9.49 2.62
C LEU A 129 7.75 -9.59 3.34
N ASN A 130 7.65 -10.37 4.40
CA ASN A 130 6.40 -10.65 5.10
C ASN A 130 6.26 -9.95 6.47
N HIS A 131 7.17 -9.02 6.78
CA HIS A 131 7.15 -8.22 8.02
C HIS A 131 7.34 -9.00 9.33
N THR A 132 8.11 -10.09 9.29
CA THR A 132 8.45 -10.87 10.49
C THR A 132 9.91 -10.77 10.90
N SER A 133 10.68 -9.84 10.32
CA SER A 133 12.12 -9.67 10.56
C SER A 133 12.47 -9.03 11.90
N GLY A 134 11.54 -8.35 12.55
CA GLY A 134 11.83 -7.55 13.75
C GLY A 134 12.56 -6.23 13.47
N VAL A 135 12.90 -5.91 12.22
CA VAL A 135 13.53 -4.63 11.88
C VAL A 135 12.58 -3.48 12.22
N SER A 136 13.03 -2.60 13.13
CA SER A 136 12.25 -1.46 13.63
C SER A 136 11.90 -0.48 12.50
N ASP A 137 10.66 0.05 12.54
CA ASP A 137 10.17 0.92 11.48
C ASP A 137 10.80 2.32 11.55
N LEU A 138 11.46 2.73 10.46
CA LEU A 138 12.14 4.02 10.35
C LEU A 138 11.17 5.20 10.27
N VAL A 139 10.00 5.03 9.63
CA VAL A 139 9.12 6.15 9.25
C VAL A 139 8.49 6.84 10.47
N ARG A 140 8.43 6.18 11.63
CA ARG A 140 7.74 6.70 12.82
C ARG A 140 8.54 7.69 13.66
N ASP A 141 9.88 7.70 13.56
CA ASP A 141 10.74 8.46 14.47
C ASP A 141 11.96 9.11 13.79
N VAL A 142 11.86 9.38 12.49
CA VAL A 142 12.95 10.07 11.77
C VAL A 142 13.05 11.51 12.27
N GLN A 143 14.28 12.01 12.45
CA GLN A 143 14.52 13.39 12.84
C GLN A 143 13.78 14.39 11.95
N PRO A 144 13.22 15.48 12.50
CA PRO A 144 12.59 16.53 11.72
C PRO A 144 13.49 16.98 10.56
N GLY A 145 12.94 16.99 9.33
CA GLY A 145 13.69 17.38 8.15
C GLY A 145 14.44 16.26 7.42
N PHE A 146 14.66 15.09 8.02
CA PHE A 146 15.28 13.95 7.30
C PHE A 146 14.43 13.51 6.10
N SER A 147 13.14 13.36 6.29
CA SER A 147 12.19 12.97 5.24
C SER A 147 12.06 13.98 4.09
N ARG A 148 12.59 15.20 4.25
CA ARG A 148 12.58 16.25 3.22
C ARG A 148 13.84 16.24 2.34
N ARG A 149 14.90 15.54 2.77
CA ARG A 149 16.16 15.48 2.05
C ARG A 149 16.10 14.48 0.91
N ASP A 150 16.95 14.72 -0.08
CA ASP A 150 17.29 13.71 -1.08
C ASP A 150 18.36 12.81 -0.46
N VAL A 151 17.96 11.62 -0.06
CA VAL A 151 18.81 10.67 0.66
C VAL A 151 18.99 9.41 -0.19
N ASP A 152 20.20 8.88 -0.21
CA ASP A 152 20.49 7.62 -0.87
C ASP A 152 20.17 6.40 0.04
N THR A 153 20.24 5.22 -0.54
CA THR A 153 19.99 3.97 0.17
C THR A 153 20.97 3.76 1.34
N ALA A 154 22.23 4.18 1.20
CA ALA A 154 23.24 4.03 2.23
C ALA A 154 22.91 4.90 3.47
N ALA A 155 22.49 6.13 3.27
CA ALA A 155 22.06 7.02 4.35
C ALA A 155 20.82 6.47 5.08
N LEU A 156 19.86 5.88 4.35
CA LEU A 156 18.69 5.21 4.95
C LEU A 156 19.09 4.02 5.81
N ILE A 157 19.99 3.16 5.31
CA ILE A 157 20.51 2.01 6.07
C ILE A 157 21.23 2.49 7.34
N ALA A 158 22.03 3.56 7.25
CA ALA A 158 22.72 4.13 8.41
C ALA A 158 21.73 4.60 9.50
N GLU A 159 20.58 5.16 9.12
CA GLU A 159 19.52 5.53 10.08
C GLU A 159 18.82 4.30 10.66
N ILE A 160 18.53 3.28 9.85
CA ILE A 160 17.88 2.03 10.31
C ILE A 160 18.79 1.30 11.32
N ARG A 161 20.10 1.24 11.10
CA ARG A 161 21.09 0.59 11.97
C ARG A 161 21.14 1.15 13.39
N LYS A 162 20.75 2.41 13.59
CA LYS A 162 20.76 3.07 14.91
C LYS A 162 19.68 2.52 15.85
N ARG A 163 18.76 1.72 15.35
CA ARG A 163 17.59 1.24 16.08
C ARG A 163 17.76 -0.23 16.47
N PRO A 164 17.46 -0.60 17.72
CA PRO A 164 17.39 -2.00 18.08
C PRO A 164 16.23 -2.67 17.35
N ALA A 165 16.33 -3.98 17.15
CA ALA A 165 15.20 -4.77 16.67
C ALA A 165 14.03 -4.72 17.66
N ASP A 166 12.80 -4.64 17.14
CA ASP A 166 11.57 -4.61 17.96
C ASP A 166 11.29 -5.98 18.61
N PHE A 167 11.75 -7.08 17.99
CA PHE A 167 11.59 -8.46 18.43
C PHE A 167 12.53 -9.39 17.66
N PRO A 168 12.79 -10.62 18.17
CA PRO A 168 13.58 -11.61 17.45
C PRO A 168 12.96 -12.00 16.11
N PRO A 169 13.76 -12.16 15.02
CA PRO A 169 13.25 -12.55 13.70
C PRO A 169 12.38 -13.81 13.76
N GLY A 170 11.23 -13.77 13.08
CA GLY A 170 10.27 -14.87 13.02
C GLY A 170 9.34 -15.02 14.23
N SER A 171 9.50 -14.25 15.31
CA SER A 171 8.71 -14.42 16.53
C SER A 171 7.38 -13.63 16.55
N ARG A 172 7.27 -12.58 15.71
CA ARG A 172 6.09 -11.69 15.64
C ARG A 172 5.93 -11.12 14.25
N TRP A 173 4.78 -10.53 14.02
CA TRP A 173 4.52 -9.69 12.85
C TRP A 173 4.41 -8.22 13.26
N ALA A 174 5.15 -7.35 12.58
CA ALA A 174 4.97 -5.91 12.67
C ALA A 174 5.37 -5.26 11.33
N TYR A 175 4.45 -4.45 10.79
CA TYR A 175 4.71 -3.74 9.54
C TYR A 175 5.93 -2.85 9.65
N SER A 176 6.89 -3.01 8.73
CA SER A 176 8.14 -2.26 8.71
C SER A 176 8.44 -1.73 7.30
N ASN A 177 8.48 -0.41 7.13
CA ASN A 177 8.99 0.22 5.92
C ASN A 177 10.51 0.02 5.81
N ALA A 178 11.21 0.04 6.93
CA ALA A 178 12.65 -0.20 6.98
C ALA A 178 13.02 -1.55 6.36
N GLY A 179 12.24 -2.60 6.61
CA GLY A 179 12.45 -3.90 5.97
C GLY A 179 12.42 -3.82 4.43
N TYR A 180 11.52 -3.03 3.87
CA TYR A 180 11.43 -2.84 2.41
C TYR A 180 12.51 -1.91 1.85
N ILE A 181 13.03 -0.98 2.63
CA ILE A 181 14.22 -0.20 2.28
C ILE A 181 15.42 -1.13 2.19
N LEU A 182 15.61 -2.06 3.14
CA LEU A 182 16.65 -3.08 3.08
C LEU A 182 16.51 -4.01 1.88
N LEU A 183 15.27 -4.41 1.49
CA LEU A 183 15.03 -5.15 0.25
C LEU A 183 15.44 -4.34 -0.98
N GLY A 184 15.21 -3.02 -0.98
CA GLY A 184 15.73 -2.13 -2.02
C GLY A 184 17.25 -2.20 -2.12
N ALA A 185 17.97 -2.16 -1.00
CA ALA A 185 19.42 -2.30 -0.97
C ALA A 185 19.90 -3.69 -1.47
N VAL A 186 19.16 -4.76 -1.14
CA VAL A 186 19.44 -6.10 -1.67
C VAL A 186 19.30 -6.13 -3.19
N ILE A 187 18.23 -5.52 -3.74
CA ILE A 187 18.07 -5.39 -5.19
C ILE A 187 19.26 -4.64 -5.81
N GLU A 188 19.70 -3.53 -5.22
CA GLU A 188 20.87 -2.77 -5.69
C GLU A 188 22.14 -3.61 -5.67
N LYS A 189 22.38 -4.35 -4.58
CA LYS A 189 23.55 -5.22 -4.43
C LYS A 189 23.60 -6.33 -5.48
N VAL A 190 22.45 -6.94 -5.79
CA VAL A 190 22.34 -8.06 -6.71
C VAL A 190 22.40 -7.61 -8.18
N THR A 191 21.83 -6.44 -8.48
CA THR A 191 21.71 -5.95 -9.86
C THR A 191 22.81 -5.00 -10.28
N GLY A 192 23.51 -4.38 -9.34
CA GLY A 192 24.48 -3.31 -9.59
C GLY A 192 23.85 -1.98 -10.05
N LYS A 193 22.51 -1.86 -9.96
CA LYS A 193 21.72 -0.69 -10.36
C LYS A 193 20.94 -0.17 -9.17
N SER A 194 20.52 1.11 -9.20
CA SER A 194 19.55 1.56 -8.20
C SER A 194 18.28 0.70 -8.26
N TRP A 195 17.63 0.48 -7.10
CA TRP A 195 16.44 -0.39 -7.03
C TRP A 195 15.35 0.02 -8.04
N HIS A 196 15.14 1.33 -8.24
CA HIS A 196 14.14 1.82 -9.17
C HIS A 196 14.57 1.69 -10.65
N ALA A 197 15.87 1.80 -10.97
CA ALA A 197 16.37 1.54 -12.31
C ALA A 197 16.25 0.05 -12.68
N ALA A 198 16.55 -0.84 -11.74
CA ALA A 198 16.32 -2.27 -11.91
C ALA A 198 14.84 -2.59 -12.15
N MET A 199 13.91 -1.98 -11.39
CA MET A 199 12.48 -2.15 -11.63
C MET A 199 12.02 -1.59 -12.97
N GLN A 200 12.54 -0.44 -13.38
CA GLN A 200 12.20 0.18 -14.67
C GLN A 200 12.55 -0.75 -15.83
N GLU A 201 13.73 -1.37 -15.77
CA GLU A 201 14.22 -2.25 -16.83
C GLU A 201 13.53 -3.63 -16.79
N ASP A 202 13.48 -4.25 -15.61
CA ASP A 202 13.07 -5.62 -15.48
C ASP A 202 11.56 -5.84 -15.27
N LEU A 203 10.84 -4.84 -14.74
CA LEU A 203 9.41 -4.97 -14.47
C LEU A 203 8.55 -4.09 -15.37
N PHE A 204 8.80 -2.77 -15.41
CA PHE A 204 7.85 -1.84 -16.01
C PHE A 204 7.80 -1.98 -17.54
N GLY A 205 8.96 -2.06 -18.20
CA GLY A 205 9.02 -2.27 -19.65
C GLY A 205 8.36 -3.57 -20.09
N ALA A 206 8.67 -4.67 -19.39
CA ALA A 206 8.15 -6.00 -19.69
C ALA A 206 6.63 -6.15 -19.47
N THR A 207 6.04 -5.30 -18.63
CA THR A 207 4.60 -5.30 -18.32
C THR A 207 3.83 -4.19 -19.03
N GLY A 208 4.51 -3.34 -19.80
CA GLY A 208 3.89 -2.27 -20.58
C GLY A 208 3.45 -1.06 -19.73
N LEU A 209 3.99 -0.88 -18.53
CA LEU A 209 3.68 0.26 -17.67
C LEU A 209 4.32 1.53 -18.23
N LYS A 210 3.53 2.56 -18.43
CA LYS A 210 3.95 3.81 -19.10
C LYS A 210 4.18 4.96 -18.13
N ARG A 211 3.46 4.99 -17.04
CA ARG A 211 3.41 6.07 -16.05
C ARG A 211 4.10 5.71 -14.74
N THR A 212 4.21 4.40 -14.43
CA THR A 212 4.86 3.90 -13.22
C THR A 212 6.35 4.15 -13.25
N ARG A 213 6.86 4.86 -12.25
CA ARG A 213 8.28 5.18 -12.11
C ARG A 213 8.62 5.64 -10.69
N PHE A 214 9.90 5.83 -10.43
CA PHE A 214 10.33 6.51 -9.20
C PHE A 214 9.79 7.95 -9.18
N GLY A 215 9.17 8.32 -8.06
CA GLY A 215 8.54 9.62 -7.85
C GLY A 215 9.54 10.71 -7.47
N SER A 216 10.65 10.86 -8.21
CA SER A 216 11.64 11.91 -7.97
C SER A 216 10.96 13.27 -7.88
N HIS A 217 11.37 14.08 -6.90
CA HIS A 217 10.86 15.45 -6.76
C HIS A 217 11.46 16.41 -7.78
N SER A 218 12.69 16.13 -8.27
CA SER A 218 13.39 16.94 -9.26
C SER A 218 12.97 16.62 -10.70
N ALA A 219 12.38 15.43 -10.95
CA ALA A 219 11.95 15.06 -12.30
C ALA A 219 10.60 15.69 -12.66
N LEU A 220 10.49 16.15 -13.91
CA LEU A 220 9.20 16.53 -14.47
C LEU A 220 8.40 15.29 -14.81
N ILE A 221 7.30 15.08 -14.09
CA ILE A 221 6.39 13.95 -14.27
C ILE A 221 5.08 14.49 -14.82
N ALA A 222 4.83 14.26 -16.12
CA ALA A 222 3.64 14.74 -16.79
C ALA A 222 2.37 14.16 -16.16
N GLY A 223 1.40 15.03 -15.85
CA GLY A 223 0.11 14.65 -15.25
C GLY A 223 0.19 14.34 -13.76
N ARG A 224 1.30 14.64 -13.07
CA ARG A 224 1.39 14.47 -11.62
C ARG A 224 0.47 15.46 -10.89
N VAL A 225 -0.38 14.94 -10.01
CA VAL A 225 -1.33 15.73 -9.23
C VAL A 225 -0.69 16.33 -7.98
N ALA A 226 -1.22 17.45 -7.50
CA ALA A 226 -0.89 18.03 -6.20
C ALA A 226 -1.47 17.18 -5.05
N GLY A 227 -0.87 17.24 -3.87
CA GLY A 227 -1.27 16.45 -2.71
C GLY A 227 -1.78 17.31 -1.56
N TYR A 228 -2.86 16.90 -0.92
CA TYR A 228 -3.57 17.66 0.10
C TYR A 228 -3.77 16.86 1.39
N THR A 229 -4.03 17.57 2.46
CA THR A 229 -4.45 17.02 3.75
C THR A 229 -5.75 17.71 4.15
N THR A 230 -6.83 16.95 4.28
CA THR A 230 -8.11 17.44 4.78
C THR A 230 -8.21 17.18 6.28
N ASP A 231 -8.37 18.23 7.09
CA ASP A 231 -8.60 18.08 8.52
C ASP A 231 -9.95 17.40 8.78
N ALA A 232 -9.94 16.30 9.50
CA ALA A 232 -11.13 15.47 9.70
C ALA A 232 -12.23 16.15 10.56
N GLN A 233 -11.87 17.18 11.35
CA GLN A 233 -12.79 17.87 12.24
C GLN A 233 -13.37 19.13 11.59
N THR A 234 -12.50 19.95 11.03
CA THR A 234 -12.86 21.25 10.44
C THR A 234 -13.20 21.17 8.97
N GLN A 235 -12.83 20.07 8.30
CA GLN A 235 -12.94 19.89 6.84
C GLN A 235 -12.10 20.91 6.04
N ARG A 236 -11.15 21.58 6.71
CA ARG A 236 -10.20 22.48 6.03
C ARG A 236 -9.23 21.64 5.21
N VAL A 237 -8.97 22.09 3.98
CA VAL A 237 -7.99 21.51 3.07
C VAL A 237 -6.73 22.36 3.11
N ASP A 238 -5.60 21.72 3.35
CA ASP A 238 -4.28 22.34 3.31
C ASP A 238 -3.38 21.58 2.31
N ASN A 239 -2.34 22.25 1.80
CA ASN A 239 -1.27 21.57 1.09
C ASN A 239 -0.57 20.58 2.02
N ALA A 240 -0.38 19.35 1.56
CA ALA A 240 0.28 18.34 2.37
C ALA A 240 1.76 18.70 2.64
N GLN A 241 2.24 18.33 3.81
CA GLN A 241 3.65 18.51 4.13
C GLN A 241 4.52 17.73 3.15
N PHE A 242 5.55 18.38 2.62
CA PHE A 242 6.47 17.75 1.67
C PHE A 242 7.25 16.60 2.32
N ILE A 243 7.27 15.46 1.64
CA ILE A 243 8.14 14.32 1.90
C ILE A 243 8.83 13.88 0.59
N ASN A 244 10.15 13.70 0.61
CA ASN A 244 10.90 13.23 -0.54
C ASN A 244 10.65 11.73 -0.77
N SER A 245 10.44 11.32 -2.02
CA SER A 245 10.27 9.90 -2.39
C SER A 245 11.51 9.06 -2.07
N ALA A 246 12.69 9.66 -2.06
CA ALA A 246 13.94 8.99 -1.67
C ALA A 246 13.90 8.53 -0.21
N ALA A 247 13.28 9.31 0.71
CA ALA A 247 13.20 8.97 2.12
C ALA A 247 12.33 7.74 2.43
N VAL A 248 11.40 7.39 1.54
CA VAL A 248 10.58 6.18 1.65
C VAL A 248 11.03 5.07 0.69
N SER A 249 11.93 5.38 -0.26
CA SER A 249 12.65 4.46 -1.12
C SER A 249 11.76 3.32 -1.67
N ALA A 250 12.27 2.08 -1.68
CA ALA A 250 11.58 0.87 -2.14
C ALA A 250 10.36 0.47 -1.29
N ALA A 251 10.11 1.14 -0.17
CA ALA A 251 8.91 0.95 0.65
C ALA A 251 7.71 1.78 0.18
N GLY A 252 7.94 2.90 -0.58
CA GLY A 252 6.85 3.82 -0.89
C GLY A 252 7.15 4.87 -1.96
N GLY A 253 8.27 4.78 -2.68
CA GLY A 253 8.80 5.85 -3.53
C GLY A 253 8.26 5.91 -4.96
N LEU A 254 7.38 5.00 -5.38
CA LEU A 254 6.83 5.01 -6.74
C LEU A 254 5.64 5.96 -6.90
N VAL A 255 5.48 6.41 -8.14
CA VAL A 255 4.26 7.04 -8.65
C VAL A 255 3.67 6.16 -9.76
N SER A 256 2.35 6.25 -9.96
CA SER A 256 1.64 5.50 -10.99
C SER A 256 0.29 6.13 -11.29
N ASP A 257 -0.42 5.62 -12.28
CA ASP A 257 -1.83 5.88 -12.53
C ASP A 257 -2.69 4.61 -12.37
N ALA A 258 -3.99 4.74 -12.52
CA ALA A 258 -4.92 3.64 -12.32
C ALA A 258 -4.78 2.55 -13.39
N ASP A 259 -4.50 2.93 -14.64
CA ASP A 259 -4.34 2.00 -15.75
C ASP A 259 -3.09 1.12 -15.59
N ASP A 260 -1.95 1.72 -15.24
CA ASP A 260 -0.73 0.97 -14.98
C ASP A 260 -0.89 -0.01 -13.82
N LEU A 261 -1.58 0.40 -12.74
CA LEU A 261 -1.82 -0.47 -11.58
C LEU A 261 -2.75 -1.65 -11.91
N TRP A 262 -3.73 -1.45 -12.79
CA TRP A 262 -4.53 -2.54 -13.33
C TRP A 262 -3.70 -3.49 -14.18
N HIS A 263 -2.91 -2.97 -15.15
CA HIS A 263 -2.02 -3.78 -15.98
C HIS A 263 -1.01 -4.55 -15.13
N TRP A 264 -0.48 -3.93 -14.08
CA TRP A 264 0.42 -4.57 -13.13
C TRP A 264 -0.22 -5.76 -12.41
N MET A 265 -1.39 -5.56 -11.81
CA MET A 265 -2.11 -6.63 -11.09
C MET A 265 -2.44 -7.79 -12.02
N ARG A 266 -2.90 -7.50 -13.22
CA ARG A 266 -3.18 -8.48 -14.24
C ARG A 266 -1.92 -9.26 -14.62
N ALA A 267 -0.81 -8.56 -14.87
CA ALA A 267 0.47 -9.19 -15.21
C ALA A 267 0.98 -10.13 -14.12
N LEU A 268 0.84 -9.73 -12.86
CA LEU A 268 1.16 -10.59 -11.71
C LEU A 268 0.28 -11.83 -11.65
N ALA A 269 -1.04 -11.67 -11.71
CA ALA A 269 -2.01 -12.75 -11.59
C ALA A 269 -1.90 -13.77 -12.74
N GLU A 270 -1.61 -13.31 -13.96
CA GLU A 270 -1.36 -14.14 -15.14
C GLU A 270 0.00 -14.84 -15.09
N GLY A 271 0.88 -14.48 -14.16
CA GLY A 271 2.22 -15.05 -14.02
C GLY A 271 3.25 -14.50 -15.00
N ARG A 272 2.98 -13.39 -15.67
CA ARG A 272 3.89 -12.77 -16.66
C ARG A 272 5.11 -12.08 -16.02
N VAL A 273 5.08 -11.83 -14.72
CA VAL A 273 6.15 -11.16 -13.98
C VAL A 273 7.07 -12.15 -13.26
N ILE A 274 6.48 -13.02 -12.45
CA ILE A 274 7.18 -13.94 -11.53
C ILE A 274 6.72 -15.39 -11.67
N GLY A 275 6.03 -15.72 -12.76
CA GLY A 275 5.37 -17.01 -12.90
C GLY A 275 4.13 -17.15 -12.01
N ARG A 276 3.28 -18.12 -12.32
CA ARG A 276 2.07 -18.39 -11.50
C ARG A 276 2.43 -18.91 -10.11
N ASP A 277 3.51 -19.66 -9.99
CA ASP A 277 4.00 -20.17 -8.71
C ASP A 277 4.56 -19.06 -7.83
N GLY A 278 5.31 -18.13 -8.41
CA GLY A 278 5.78 -16.93 -7.73
C GLY A 278 4.62 -16.07 -7.22
N PHE A 279 3.56 -15.90 -8.04
CA PHE A 279 2.37 -15.17 -7.57
C PHE A 279 1.65 -15.90 -6.42
N ARG A 280 1.49 -17.24 -6.51
CA ARG A 280 0.94 -18.03 -5.41
C ARG A 280 1.77 -17.88 -4.13
N GLN A 281 3.08 -17.91 -4.24
CA GLN A 281 3.99 -17.68 -3.12
C GLN A 281 3.85 -16.27 -2.55
N MET A 282 3.72 -15.25 -3.41
CA MET A 282 3.55 -13.84 -3.02
C MET A 282 2.28 -13.60 -2.19
N ILE A 283 1.19 -14.30 -2.51
CA ILE A 283 -0.09 -14.19 -1.82
C ILE A 283 -0.32 -15.26 -0.75
N ALA A 284 0.65 -16.16 -0.51
CA ALA A 284 0.54 -17.12 0.59
C ALA A 284 0.57 -16.38 1.94
N PRO A 285 -0.39 -16.67 2.84
CA PRO A 285 -0.44 -15.99 4.13
C PRO A 285 0.81 -16.29 4.96
N THR A 286 1.32 -15.26 5.61
CA THR A 286 2.32 -15.42 6.68
C THR A 286 1.72 -16.30 7.78
N PRO A 287 2.51 -17.19 8.41
CA PRO A 287 2.06 -17.99 9.54
C PRO A 287 1.37 -17.15 10.62
N ASP A 288 0.45 -17.77 11.34
CA ASP A 288 -0.26 -17.12 12.45
C ASP A 288 0.73 -16.80 13.58
N LEU A 289 1.11 -15.55 13.66
CA LEU A 289 2.07 -15.03 14.63
C LEU A 289 1.44 -13.88 15.42
N PRO A 290 1.87 -13.64 16.67
CA PRO A 290 1.47 -12.45 17.41
C PRO A 290 1.71 -11.19 16.59
N GLY A 291 0.69 -10.31 16.49
CA GLY A 291 0.75 -9.06 15.72
C GLY A 291 0.17 -9.15 14.31
N VAL A 292 -0.01 -10.34 13.73
CA VAL A 292 -0.83 -10.49 12.53
C VAL A 292 -2.26 -10.14 12.90
N ALA A 293 -2.82 -9.10 12.26
CA ALA A 293 -4.20 -8.73 12.51
C ALA A 293 -5.11 -9.89 12.04
N THR A 294 -5.87 -10.46 12.95
CA THR A 294 -6.77 -11.61 12.72
C THR A 294 -7.79 -11.38 11.60
N ALA A 295 -8.07 -10.12 11.27
CA ALA A 295 -8.95 -9.73 10.17
C ALA A 295 -8.25 -9.67 8.79
N TYR A 296 -6.91 -9.76 8.75
CA TYR A 296 -6.13 -9.58 7.52
C TYR A 296 -4.86 -10.42 7.59
N GLY A 297 -4.72 -11.38 6.68
CA GLY A 297 -3.42 -12.01 6.43
C GLY A 297 -2.47 -11.05 5.69
N TYR A 298 -1.19 -11.34 5.71
CA TYR A 298 -0.19 -10.68 4.89
C TYR A 298 0.70 -11.74 4.23
N GLY A 299 0.96 -11.58 2.95
CA GLY A 299 1.91 -12.39 2.19
C GLY A 299 3.25 -11.66 2.03
N MET A 300 3.80 -11.67 0.83
CA MET A 300 5.01 -10.93 0.48
C MET A 300 4.63 -9.65 -0.29
N GLY A 301 4.54 -8.53 0.42
CA GLY A 301 4.16 -7.24 -0.17
C GLY A 301 2.68 -7.10 -0.49
N MET A 302 1.82 -7.99 0.00
CA MET A 302 0.39 -7.94 -0.21
C MET A 302 -0.38 -8.30 1.05
N TYR A 303 -1.44 -7.54 1.33
CA TYR A 303 -2.48 -7.91 2.28
C TYR A 303 -3.42 -8.94 1.67
N LEU A 304 -3.97 -9.79 2.52
CA LEU A 304 -5.07 -10.70 2.20
C LEU A 304 -6.31 -10.26 2.97
N TRP A 305 -7.33 -9.80 2.28
CA TRP A 305 -8.59 -9.37 2.88
C TRP A 305 -9.72 -10.34 2.55
N HIS A 306 -10.72 -10.39 3.43
CA HIS A 306 -11.99 -11.04 3.14
C HIS A 306 -13.07 -9.99 2.92
N VAL A 307 -13.73 -10.05 1.77
CA VAL A 307 -14.85 -9.18 1.41
C VAL A 307 -16.01 -10.08 1.00
N ARG A 308 -17.06 -10.09 1.81
CA ARG A 308 -18.27 -10.88 1.51
C ARG A 308 -17.98 -12.37 1.19
N GLY A 309 -17.08 -12.98 1.96
CA GLY A 309 -16.69 -14.38 1.77
C GLY A 309 -15.68 -14.64 0.65
N SER A 310 -15.36 -13.63 -0.17
CA SER A 310 -14.33 -13.73 -1.20
C SER A 310 -12.99 -13.23 -0.67
N THR A 311 -11.91 -13.92 -1.06
CA THR A 311 -10.55 -13.45 -0.80
C THR A 311 -10.18 -12.37 -1.80
N MET A 312 -9.66 -11.26 -1.30
CA MET A 312 -9.09 -10.17 -2.09
C MET A 312 -7.65 -9.95 -1.65
N VAL A 313 -6.72 -9.83 -2.60
CA VAL A 313 -5.30 -9.57 -2.34
C VAL A 313 -4.90 -8.21 -2.91
N GLY A 314 -3.89 -7.57 -2.32
CA GLY A 314 -3.42 -6.27 -2.81
C GLY A 314 -2.75 -5.45 -1.74
N HIS A 315 -2.65 -4.14 -1.91
CA HIS A 315 -2.03 -3.26 -0.92
C HIS A 315 -2.71 -1.90 -0.84
N THR A 316 -2.61 -1.27 0.32
CA THR A 316 -2.95 0.15 0.52
C THR A 316 -1.69 0.99 0.53
N GLY A 317 -1.82 2.26 0.21
CA GLY A 317 -0.75 3.23 0.38
C GLY A 317 -1.24 4.47 1.11
N GLN A 318 -0.40 5.04 1.94
CA GLN A 318 -0.63 6.34 2.57
C GLN A 318 0.71 7.04 2.73
N ILE A 319 0.78 8.25 2.24
CA ILE A 319 1.91 9.17 2.37
C ILE A 319 1.33 10.57 2.36
N ASN A 320 2.07 11.55 2.87
CA ASN A 320 1.63 12.94 2.88
C ASN A 320 1.02 13.37 1.54
N GLY A 321 -0.23 13.78 1.57
CA GLY A 321 -1.02 14.22 0.43
C GLY A 321 -1.69 13.13 -0.40
N PHE A 322 -1.50 11.83 -0.09
CA PHE A 322 -1.98 10.76 -0.96
C PHE A 322 -2.42 9.53 -0.19
N ALA A 323 -3.54 8.95 -0.63
CA ALA A 323 -4.01 7.65 -0.22
C ALA A 323 -4.29 6.79 -1.46
N SER A 324 -3.93 5.50 -1.41
CA SER A 324 -4.11 4.58 -2.52
C SER A 324 -4.59 3.21 -2.05
N PHE A 325 -5.27 2.52 -2.94
CA PHE A 325 -5.70 1.14 -2.74
C PHE A 325 -5.66 0.41 -4.09
N VAL A 326 -5.07 -0.78 -4.07
CA VAL A 326 -5.13 -1.74 -5.16
C VAL A 326 -5.61 -3.06 -4.59
N GLY A 327 -6.73 -3.57 -5.09
CA GLY A 327 -7.30 -4.85 -4.70
C GLY A 327 -7.55 -5.74 -5.92
N TYR A 328 -7.29 -7.03 -5.78
CA TYR A 328 -7.57 -8.04 -6.79
C TYR A 328 -8.40 -9.16 -6.18
N LEU A 329 -9.49 -9.49 -6.84
CA LEU A 329 -10.38 -10.61 -6.50
C LEU A 329 -10.06 -11.78 -7.45
N PRO A 330 -9.27 -12.80 -7.01
CA PRO A 330 -8.79 -13.84 -7.91
C PRO A 330 -9.91 -14.65 -8.57
N ALA A 331 -10.98 -14.96 -7.83
CA ALA A 331 -12.11 -15.75 -8.35
C ALA A 331 -12.89 -15.01 -9.43
N GLN A 332 -12.96 -13.67 -9.36
CA GLN A 332 -13.65 -12.81 -10.33
C GLN A 332 -12.69 -12.25 -11.39
N GLN A 333 -11.39 -12.46 -11.24
CA GLN A 333 -10.34 -11.80 -12.03
C GLN A 333 -10.51 -10.27 -12.07
N ALA A 334 -11.06 -9.69 -10.99
CA ALA A 334 -11.40 -8.29 -10.93
C ALA A 334 -10.32 -7.49 -10.19
N THR A 335 -9.86 -6.41 -10.83
CA THR A 335 -8.95 -5.43 -10.24
C THR A 335 -9.72 -4.17 -9.87
N ILE A 336 -9.44 -3.63 -8.69
CA ILE A 336 -10.03 -2.40 -8.17
C ILE A 336 -8.89 -1.48 -7.77
N VAL A 337 -8.83 -0.30 -8.37
CA VAL A 337 -7.85 0.74 -8.05
C VAL A 337 -8.55 1.98 -7.55
N VAL A 338 -8.04 2.56 -6.46
CA VAL A 338 -8.48 3.85 -5.91
C VAL A 338 -7.24 4.68 -5.63
N LEU A 339 -7.15 5.86 -6.24
CA LEU A 339 -6.07 6.81 -6.05
C LEU A 339 -6.67 8.15 -5.60
N ALA A 340 -6.27 8.63 -4.44
CA ALA A 340 -6.70 9.90 -3.89
C ALA A 340 -5.51 10.82 -3.66
N ASN A 341 -5.67 12.10 -3.95
CA ASN A 341 -4.70 13.14 -3.62
C ASN A 341 -5.06 13.87 -2.29
N ASP A 342 -5.61 13.11 -1.35
CA ASP A 342 -5.84 13.49 0.05
C ASP A 342 -5.38 12.35 0.96
N ASP A 343 -4.46 12.62 1.89
CA ASP A 343 -3.92 11.59 2.79
C ASP A 343 -4.91 11.16 3.90
N ASN A 344 -6.00 11.89 4.11
CA ASN A 344 -7.09 11.54 5.02
C ASN A 344 -8.25 10.79 4.33
N PHE A 345 -8.21 10.59 3.03
CA PHE A 345 -9.19 9.75 2.34
C PHE A 345 -9.00 8.27 2.71
N ASP A 346 -10.06 7.61 3.20
CA ASP A 346 -10.00 6.18 3.53
C ASP A 346 -10.15 5.31 2.26
N ALA A 347 -9.07 5.29 1.46
CA ALA A 347 -9.00 4.53 0.20
C ALA A 347 -9.24 3.03 0.43
N ARG A 348 -8.85 2.47 1.58
CA ARG A 348 -9.05 1.06 1.92
C ARG A 348 -10.52 0.72 2.10
N THR A 349 -11.23 1.47 2.93
CA THR A 349 -12.67 1.25 3.13
C THR A 349 -13.44 1.51 1.86
N PHE A 350 -13.08 2.54 1.10
CA PHE A 350 -13.69 2.85 -0.19
C PHE A 350 -13.47 1.71 -1.19
N GLY A 351 -12.24 1.20 -1.34
CA GLY A 351 -11.92 0.07 -2.22
C GLY A 351 -12.67 -1.22 -1.84
N LYS A 352 -12.82 -1.51 -0.54
CA LYS A 352 -13.64 -2.65 -0.07
C LYS A 352 -15.13 -2.49 -0.40
N ARG A 353 -15.65 -1.26 -0.39
CA ARG A 353 -17.02 -0.97 -0.81
C ARG A 353 -17.20 -1.23 -2.30
N LEU A 354 -16.23 -0.81 -3.11
CA LEU A 354 -16.22 -1.12 -4.55
C LEU A 354 -16.15 -2.64 -4.79
N ALA A 355 -15.31 -3.37 -4.04
CA ALA A 355 -15.25 -4.82 -4.12
C ALA A 355 -16.60 -5.49 -3.78
N ALA A 356 -17.32 -5.00 -2.77
CA ALA A 356 -18.66 -5.50 -2.45
C ALA A 356 -19.67 -5.25 -3.59
N ILE A 357 -19.56 -4.11 -4.27
CA ILE A 357 -20.38 -3.81 -5.46
C ILE A 357 -20.05 -4.79 -6.60
N VAL A 358 -18.77 -5.05 -6.86
CA VAL A 358 -18.30 -6.01 -7.87
C VAL A 358 -18.84 -7.42 -7.59
N LEU A 359 -18.92 -7.80 -6.31
CA LEU A 359 -19.46 -9.09 -5.88
C LEU A 359 -21.01 -9.16 -5.91
N GLY A 360 -21.70 -8.14 -6.42
CA GLY A 360 -23.14 -8.11 -6.56
C GLY A 360 -23.92 -7.89 -5.26
N GLU A 361 -23.24 -7.67 -4.14
CA GLU A 361 -23.86 -7.49 -2.84
C GLU A 361 -24.40 -6.07 -2.63
N PRO A 362 -25.58 -5.90 -1.98
CA PRO A 362 -26.06 -4.60 -1.62
C PRO A 362 -25.09 -3.94 -0.63
N PHE A 363 -24.69 -2.72 -0.95
CA PHE A 363 -23.90 -1.91 0.01
C PHE A 363 -24.85 -1.42 1.11
N PRO A 364 -24.50 -1.54 2.40
CA PRO A 364 -25.31 -0.93 3.44
C PRO A 364 -25.38 0.57 3.18
N GLY A 365 -26.57 1.06 2.86
CA GLY A 365 -26.81 2.45 2.49
C GLY A 365 -26.32 3.43 3.57
N ALA A 366 -26.15 4.69 3.19
CA ALA A 366 -25.68 5.81 4.02
C ALA A 366 -26.51 6.06 5.30
N GLY A 367 -27.65 5.37 5.48
CA GLY A 367 -28.54 5.50 6.65
C GLY A 367 -27.95 5.06 8.00
N ARG A 368 -26.75 4.51 8.05
CA ARG A 368 -26.09 4.09 9.32
C ARG A 368 -25.03 5.05 9.85
N ARG A 369 -24.88 6.26 9.30
CA ARG A 369 -23.88 7.24 9.80
C ARG A 369 -24.01 7.57 11.29
N ALA A 370 -25.19 7.41 11.90
CA ALA A 370 -25.40 7.70 13.32
C ALA A 370 -24.86 6.59 14.26
N ARG A 371 -24.84 5.32 13.84
CA ARG A 371 -24.28 4.21 14.65
C ARG A 371 -22.77 4.09 14.51
N ASP A 372 -22.22 4.26 13.30
CA ASP A 372 -20.78 4.25 13.06
C ASP A 372 -20.02 5.36 13.81
N ARG A 373 -20.65 6.53 14.02
CA ARG A 373 -20.04 7.60 14.86
C ARG A 373 -19.95 7.20 16.34
N ARG A 374 -20.92 6.45 16.88
CA ARG A 374 -20.84 5.97 18.27
C ARG A 374 -19.80 4.86 18.42
N ASP A 375 -19.68 3.97 17.46
CA ASP A 375 -18.68 2.90 17.48
C ASP A 375 -17.26 3.43 17.25
N ARG A 376 -17.08 4.46 16.39
CA ARG A 376 -15.79 5.16 16.22
C ARG A 376 -15.40 5.96 17.46
N ALA A 377 -16.36 6.60 18.13
CA ALA A 377 -16.11 7.29 19.41
C ALA A 377 -15.74 6.29 20.52
N GLY A 378 -16.37 5.11 20.53
CA GLY A 378 -16.02 4.01 21.42
C GLY A 378 -14.62 3.45 21.18
N LEU A 379 -14.24 3.24 19.90
CA LEU A 379 -12.91 2.78 19.49
C LEU A 379 -11.82 3.83 19.75
N ALA A 380 -12.09 5.12 19.46
CA ALA A 380 -11.17 6.21 19.76
C ALA A 380 -10.99 6.38 21.27
N GLY A 381 -12.08 6.24 22.06
CA GLY A 381 -12.05 6.23 23.51
C GLY A 381 -11.28 5.04 24.09
N SER A 382 -11.34 3.87 23.49
CA SER A 382 -10.58 2.67 23.92
C SER A 382 -9.08 2.81 23.58
N LEU A 383 -8.74 3.32 22.41
CA LEU A 383 -7.36 3.57 21.98
C LEU A 383 -6.70 4.70 22.81
N SER A 384 -7.45 5.75 23.17
CA SER A 384 -6.94 6.81 24.03
C SER A 384 -6.72 6.32 25.47
N ARG A 385 -7.61 5.48 26.02
CA ARG A 385 -7.42 4.81 27.33
C ARG A 385 -6.26 3.84 27.32
N GLN A 386 -6.04 3.11 26.21
CA GLN A 386 -4.92 2.19 26.06
C GLN A 386 -3.58 2.94 25.92
N ARG A 387 -3.56 4.10 25.23
CA ARG A 387 -2.40 5.00 25.17
C ARG A 387 -2.10 5.63 26.54
N ARG A 388 -3.12 6.06 27.28
CA ARG A 388 -2.97 6.60 28.66
C ARG A 388 -2.46 5.53 29.63
N ARG A 389 -2.94 4.28 29.54
CA ARG A 389 -2.43 3.15 30.34
C ARG A 389 -0.98 2.80 30.01
N ARG A 390 -0.57 2.85 28.72
CA ARG A 390 0.82 2.63 28.31
C ARG A 390 1.75 3.75 28.76
N ARG A 391 1.31 5.02 28.70
CA ARG A 391 2.07 6.17 29.19
C ARG A 391 2.26 6.08 30.70
N ASN A 392 1.21 5.78 31.47
CA ASN A 392 1.27 5.61 32.90
C ASN A 392 2.09 4.37 33.34
N ALA A 393 2.19 3.32 32.52
CA ALA A 393 3.04 2.18 32.78
C ALA A 393 4.52 2.50 32.50
N PHE A 394 4.80 3.29 31.45
CA PHE A 394 6.14 3.79 31.12
C PHE A 394 6.66 4.77 32.19
N ASP A 395 5.80 5.70 32.63
CA ASP A 395 6.15 6.67 33.70
C ASP A 395 6.38 5.99 35.05
N ARG A 396 5.65 4.91 35.38
CA ARG A 396 5.89 4.11 36.60
C ARG A 396 7.16 3.24 36.48
N GLY A 397 7.49 2.73 35.27
CA GLY A 397 8.73 2.00 35.02
C GLY A 397 9.96 2.90 35.17
N SER A 398 9.89 4.13 34.64
CA SER A 398 10.99 5.09 34.73
C SER A 398 11.19 5.66 36.16
N SER A 399 10.12 5.83 36.93
CA SER A 399 10.23 6.23 38.34
C SER A 399 10.82 5.13 39.23
N ASN A 400 10.53 3.85 38.94
CA ASN A 400 11.12 2.72 39.67
C ASN A 400 12.60 2.50 39.32
N LEU A 401 13.02 2.80 38.09
CA LEU A 401 14.43 2.77 37.70
C LEU A 401 15.24 3.92 38.33
N ARG A 402 14.69 5.13 38.48
CA ARG A 402 15.31 6.23 39.18
C ARG A 402 15.43 5.95 40.69
N ALA A 403 14.42 5.36 41.31
CA ALA A 403 14.44 4.97 42.71
C ALA A 403 15.40 3.80 43.02
N ALA A 404 15.66 2.92 42.05
CA ALA A 404 16.64 1.85 42.16
C ALA A 404 18.08 2.42 42.02
N TRP A 405 18.29 3.45 41.18
CA TRP A 405 19.58 4.10 40.99
C TRP A 405 20.00 4.94 42.21
N GLN A 406 19.07 5.57 42.91
CA GLN A 406 19.32 6.33 44.12
C GLN A 406 19.57 5.46 45.36
N ARG A 407 19.34 4.17 45.31
CA ARG A 407 19.60 3.22 46.42
C ARG A 407 20.92 2.44 46.31
N GLN A 408 21.63 2.53 45.19
CA GLN A 408 23.00 2.07 45.06
C GLN A 408 23.90 3.31 45.27
N GLY A 409 24.30 3.52 46.55
CA GLY A 409 25.17 4.61 46.97
C GLY A 409 26.49 4.60 46.18
N ASP A 410 26.92 5.77 45.83
CA ASP A 410 28.19 6.10 45.21
C ASP A 410 29.37 5.75 46.16
N PRO A 411 30.26 4.82 45.83
CA PRO A 411 31.46 4.58 46.61
C PRO A 411 32.66 5.29 45.97
N ALA A 412 32.68 6.62 45.95
CA ALA A 412 33.89 7.40 45.67
C ALA A 412 33.69 8.86 46.03
N ALA A 413 33.62 9.16 47.35
CA ALA A 413 33.82 10.50 47.86
C ALA A 413 34.76 10.42 49.06
N ASP A 414 36.01 10.30 48.78
CA ASP A 414 37.05 10.72 49.74
C ASP A 414 38.28 11.20 48.99
N ASP A 415 38.67 12.40 49.43
CA ASP A 415 40.01 13.01 49.32
C ASP A 415 40.46 13.53 47.92
N VAL A 416 40.39 14.87 47.78
CA VAL A 416 41.55 15.76 47.58
C VAL A 416 41.14 17.23 47.73
N ARG A 417 41.68 17.90 48.77
CA ARG A 417 41.62 19.39 49.00
C ARG A 417 42.54 20.14 48.03
N PRO A 418 42.24 21.39 47.74
CA PRO A 418 42.97 22.18 46.76
C PRO A 418 44.23 22.77 47.32
N LYS A 419 45.30 22.85 46.53
CA LYS A 419 46.45 23.72 46.75
C LYS A 419 46.41 24.91 45.79
N THR A 420 46.55 26.02 46.43
CA THR A 420 46.65 27.43 46.03
C THR A 420 47.73 27.74 45.01
N SER A 421 47.38 28.74 44.15
CA SER A 421 48.26 29.88 43.70
C SER A 421 49.35 29.64 42.66
N PHE A 422 49.31 30.36 41.54
CA PHE A 422 50.21 31.47 41.20
C PHE A 422 49.90 32.09 39.83
N ARG A 423 49.62 33.40 39.83
CA ARG A 423 50.01 34.53 38.97
C ARG A 423 50.44 34.30 37.52
N ALA A 424 49.79 35.03 36.67
CA ALA A 424 50.23 36.07 35.74
C ALA A 424 51.46 35.78 34.84
N GLY A 425 51.18 35.93 33.54
CA GLY A 425 52.07 36.06 32.41
C GLY A 425 51.22 36.18 31.16
#